data_21e2216ae557d9f0cca08fa82d967901
#
_entry.id   21e2216ae557d9f0cca08fa82d967901
#
_cell.length_a   1.000
_cell.length_b   1.000
_cell.length_c   1.000
_cell.angle_alpha   90.00
_cell.angle_beta   90.00
_cell.angle_gamma   90.00
#
_symmetry.space_group_name_H-M   'P 1'
#
loop_
_entity.id
_entity.type
_entity.pdbx_description
1 polymer ?
#
loop_
_entity_poly.entity_id
_entity_poly.type
_entity_poly.pdbx_seq_one_letter_code
_entity_poly.pdbx_strand_id
1 'polypeptide(L)'
;MDFKEEMVSLIVPVYNCEKYLRKSVSAILTGTYNNIEVILINDGSTDDSLTICNQLQDMDKRVKVFSQANQGPSAARNKGIELAVGSYIVFVDSDDEVSKSYVKDLICLIQRQNAILGQVGYTQDINEIFCVKNIKED
;
A
#
# COMPACT_ATOMS: atom_id res chain seq x y z
N MET A 1 2.17 -23.03 -13.76
CA MET A 1 3.15 -21.96 -13.50
C MET A 1 3.26 -21.76 -11.99
N ASP A 2 4.47 -21.82 -11.47
CA ASP A 2 4.70 -21.72 -10.03
C ASP A 2 4.51 -20.27 -9.55
N PHE A 3 3.86 -20.13 -8.40
CA PHE A 3 3.70 -18.86 -7.75
C PHE A 3 5.03 -18.38 -7.17
N LYS A 4 5.41 -17.14 -7.44
CA LYS A 4 6.60 -16.51 -6.88
C LYS A 4 6.21 -15.46 -5.85
N GLU A 5 6.74 -15.59 -4.65
CA GLU A 5 6.50 -14.62 -3.57
C GLU A 5 7.49 -13.45 -3.67
N GLU A 6 7.29 -12.59 -4.66
CA GLU A 6 8.10 -11.39 -4.87
C GLU A 6 7.65 -10.27 -3.93
N MET A 7 8.56 -9.34 -3.64
CA MET A 7 8.24 -8.21 -2.77
C MET A 7 7.19 -7.29 -3.40
N VAL A 8 6.21 -6.92 -2.59
CA VAL A 8 5.14 -5.99 -2.95
C VAL A 8 5.28 -4.71 -2.12
N SER A 9 5.27 -3.57 -2.80
CA SER A 9 5.24 -2.26 -2.17
C SER A 9 3.81 -1.75 -2.11
N LEU A 10 3.26 -1.59 -0.90
CA LEU A 10 1.95 -1.00 -0.71
C LEU A 10 2.11 0.47 -0.38
N ILE A 11 1.54 1.33 -1.21
CA ILE A 11 1.62 2.78 -1.08
C ILE A 11 0.31 3.28 -0.48
N VAL A 12 0.40 3.94 0.66
CA VAL A 12 -0.74 4.47 1.41
C VAL A 12 -0.57 5.97 1.58
N PRO A 13 -1.27 6.79 0.79
CA PRO A 13 -1.33 8.22 1.04
C PRO A 13 -2.06 8.50 2.35
N VAL A 14 -1.48 9.34 3.19
CA VAL A 14 -2.01 9.68 4.51
C VAL A 14 -2.24 11.19 4.59
N TYR A 15 -3.50 11.59 4.78
CA TYR A 15 -3.86 12.97 5.05
C TYR A 15 -5.07 13.02 5.97
N ASN A 16 -4.85 13.49 7.21
CA ASN A 16 -5.92 13.68 8.22
C ASN A 16 -6.83 12.45 8.36
N CYS A 17 -6.24 11.29 8.57
CA CYS A 17 -6.95 10.01 8.68
C CYS A 17 -6.67 9.28 10.00
N GLU A 18 -6.42 10.01 11.07
CA GLU A 18 -6.08 9.44 12.39
C GLU A 18 -7.07 8.39 12.89
N LYS A 19 -8.35 8.52 12.53
CA LYS A 19 -9.40 7.58 12.96
C LYS A 19 -9.31 6.20 12.32
N TYR A 20 -8.74 6.11 11.12
CA TYR A 20 -8.79 4.89 10.29
C TYR A 20 -7.43 4.25 10.07
N LEU A 21 -6.36 5.02 10.21
CA LEU A 21 -5.02 4.64 9.77
C LEU A 21 -4.50 3.36 10.43
N ARG A 22 -4.65 3.24 11.75
CA ARG A 22 -4.19 2.02 12.47
C ARG A 22 -4.88 0.78 11.95
N LYS A 23 -6.18 0.86 11.74
CA LYS A 23 -6.99 -0.28 11.30
C LYS A 23 -6.64 -0.68 9.87
N SER A 24 -6.49 0.29 8.98
CA SER A 24 -6.10 0.07 7.59
C SER A 24 -4.73 -0.60 7.50
N VAL A 25 -3.73 -0.07 8.17
CA VAL A 25 -2.37 -0.62 8.14
C VAL A 25 -2.31 -1.98 8.82
N SER A 26 -3.00 -2.16 9.95
CA SER A 26 -3.07 -3.47 10.62
C SER A 26 -3.67 -4.54 9.74
N ALA A 27 -4.70 -4.22 8.96
CA ALA A 27 -5.30 -5.16 8.02
C ALA A 27 -4.29 -5.61 6.95
N ILE A 28 -3.44 -4.70 6.47
CA ILE A 28 -2.36 -5.02 5.52
C ILE A 28 -1.32 -5.93 6.18
N LEU A 29 -0.84 -5.55 7.36
CA LEU A 29 0.26 -6.24 8.04
C LEU A 29 -0.11 -7.66 8.52
N THR A 30 -1.38 -7.90 8.81
CA THR A 30 -1.89 -9.21 9.24
C THR A 30 -2.33 -10.10 8.09
N GLY A 31 -2.14 -9.67 6.85
CA GLY A 31 -2.45 -10.45 5.67
C GLY A 31 -1.56 -11.69 5.51
N THR A 32 -2.00 -12.60 4.65
CA THR A 32 -1.32 -13.88 4.40
C THR A 32 -0.06 -13.75 3.54
N TYR A 33 0.15 -12.59 2.90
CA TYR A 33 1.34 -12.31 2.09
C TYR A 33 2.33 -11.49 2.91
N ASN A 34 3.47 -12.07 3.25
CA ASN A 34 4.41 -11.48 4.21
C ASN A 34 5.53 -10.64 3.57
N ASN A 35 5.90 -10.92 2.33
CA ASN A 35 6.99 -10.21 1.65
C ASN A 35 6.52 -8.88 1.09
N ILE A 36 6.29 -7.93 2.00
CA ILE A 36 5.77 -6.60 1.69
C ILE A 36 6.61 -5.49 2.32
N GLU A 37 6.53 -4.31 1.74
CA GLU A 37 6.82 -3.05 2.41
C GLU A 37 5.58 -2.16 2.34
N VAL A 38 5.30 -1.46 3.40
CA VAL A 38 4.18 -0.52 3.49
C VAL A 38 4.75 0.89 3.56
N ILE A 39 4.50 1.69 2.54
CA ILE A 39 5.03 3.05 2.42
C ILE A 39 3.91 4.03 2.76
N LEU A 40 3.98 4.63 3.93
CA LEU A 40 3.04 5.65 4.39
C LEU A 40 3.57 7.02 3.99
N ILE A 41 2.87 7.69 3.11
CA ILE A 41 3.23 9.06 2.68
C ILE A 41 2.33 10.04 3.40
N ASN A 42 2.85 10.68 4.44
CA ASN A 42 2.14 11.73 5.13
C ASN A 42 2.18 13.03 4.33
N ASP A 43 1.04 13.41 3.79
CA ASP A 43 0.88 14.58 2.92
C ASP A 43 0.47 15.83 3.71
N GLY A 44 1.29 16.19 4.68
CA GLY A 44 1.07 17.40 5.47
C GLY A 44 -0.13 17.34 6.41
N SER A 45 -0.40 16.20 7.03
CA SER A 45 -1.49 16.06 8.00
C SER A 45 -1.38 17.06 9.15
N THR A 46 -2.51 17.58 9.57
CA THR A 46 -2.63 18.53 10.70
C THR A 46 -3.17 17.89 11.97
N ASP A 47 -3.61 16.63 11.90
CA ASP A 47 -4.06 15.81 13.02
C ASP A 47 -2.93 14.90 13.53
N ASP A 48 -3.27 13.86 14.29
CA ASP A 48 -2.30 12.90 14.84
C ASP A 48 -1.86 11.79 13.85
N SER A 49 -2.17 11.92 12.57
CA SER A 49 -1.83 10.91 11.55
C SER A 49 -0.33 10.64 11.49
N LEU A 50 0.52 11.67 11.51
CA LEU A 50 1.97 11.48 11.47
C LEU A 50 2.48 10.74 12.71
N THR A 51 1.97 11.06 13.89
CA THR A 51 2.30 10.36 15.13
C THR A 51 1.96 8.87 15.02
N ILE A 52 0.79 8.55 14.47
CA ILE A 52 0.35 7.17 14.25
C ILE A 52 1.26 6.48 13.23
N CYS A 53 1.61 7.14 12.13
CA CYS A 53 2.56 6.62 11.16
C CYS A 53 3.88 6.19 11.83
N ASN A 54 4.44 7.08 12.64
CA ASN A 54 5.71 6.82 13.32
C ASN A 54 5.61 5.67 14.32
N GLN A 55 4.50 5.55 15.03
CA GLN A 55 4.24 4.42 15.92
C GLN A 55 4.14 3.10 15.17
N LEU A 56 3.47 3.08 14.02
CA LEU A 56 3.38 1.90 13.18
C LEU A 56 4.74 1.49 12.63
N GLN A 57 5.56 2.45 12.22
CA GLN A 57 6.93 2.18 11.78
C GLN A 57 7.78 1.55 12.88
N ASP A 58 7.64 2.02 14.12
CA ASP A 58 8.36 1.47 15.26
C ASP A 58 7.90 0.05 15.61
N MET A 59 6.65 -0.29 15.37
CA MET A 59 6.06 -1.59 15.67
C MET A 59 6.37 -2.68 14.65
N ASP A 60 6.55 -2.31 13.38
CA ASP A 60 6.77 -3.27 12.30
C ASP A 60 7.80 -2.71 11.31
N LYS A 61 8.91 -3.43 11.15
CA LYS A 61 10.02 -3.01 10.28
C LYS A 61 9.66 -2.92 8.79
N ARG A 62 8.53 -3.50 8.38
CA ARG A 62 8.04 -3.41 7.00
C ARG A 62 7.40 -2.07 6.69
N VAL A 63 7.04 -1.30 7.70
CA VAL A 63 6.43 0.02 7.57
C VAL A 63 7.52 1.09 7.44
N LYS A 64 7.40 1.92 6.41
CA LYS A 64 8.28 3.06 6.14
C LYS A 64 7.43 4.32 6.04
N VAL A 65 7.88 5.40 6.67
CA VAL A 65 7.16 6.68 6.71
C VAL A 65 7.95 7.75 5.99
N PHE A 66 7.28 8.49 5.15
CA PHE A 66 7.83 9.68 4.50
C PHE A 66 6.81 10.82 4.64
N SER A 67 7.28 12.01 5.02
CA SER A 67 6.46 13.21 5.14
C SER A 67 6.80 14.23 4.08
N GLN A 68 5.79 14.88 3.54
CA GLN A 68 5.92 15.98 2.61
C GLN A 68 4.92 17.09 2.96
N ALA A 69 5.15 18.30 2.42
CA ALA A 69 4.16 19.35 2.47
C ALA A 69 2.92 18.93 1.68
N ASN A 70 1.74 19.38 2.09
CA ASN A 70 0.48 19.02 1.43
C ASN A 70 0.52 19.39 -0.06
N GLN A 71 0.42 18.39 -0.92
CA GLN A 71 0.44 18.51 -2.38
C GLN A 71 -0.65 17.67 -3.06
N GLY A 72 -1.47 16.98 -2.27
CA GLY A 72 -2.56 16.16 -2.75
C GLY A 72 -2.21 14.67 -2.89
N PRO A 73 -3.24 13.82 -3.05
CA PRO A 73 -3.08 12.36 -3.07
C PRO A 73 -2.26 11.86 -4.27
N SER A 74 -2.36 12.52 -5.42
CA SER A 74 -1.57 12.14 -6.61
C SER A 74 -0.08 12.34 -6.38
N ALA A 75 0.32 13.46 -5.77
CA ALA A 75 1.71 13.73 -5.42
C ALA A 75 2.23 12.73 -4.39
N ALA A 76 1.40 12.37 -3.41
CA ALA A 76 1.74 11.37 -2.41
C ALA A 76 1.95 9.98 -3.05
N ARG A 77 1.08 9.57 -3.95
CA ARG A 77 1.23 8.30 -4.69
C ARG A 77 2.50 8.30 -5.54
N ASN A 78 2.79 9.39 -6.24
CA ASN A 78 4.00 9.52 -7.04
C ASN A 78 5.26 9.41 -6.18
N LYS A 79 5.25 10.00 -5.00
CA LYS A 79 6.37 9.86 -4.05
C LYS A 79 6.52 8.41 -3.58
N GLY A 80 5.43 7.74 -3.31
CA GLY A 80 5.44 6.32 -2.97
C GLY A 80 6.03 5.46 -4.08
N ILE A 81 5.66 5.71 -5.33
CA ILE A 81 6.22 5.02 -6.50
C ILE A 81 7.73 5.23 -6.58
N GLU A 82 8.19 6.45 -6.37
CA GLU A 82 9.63 6.79 -6.38
C GLU A 82 10.41 5.99 -5.33
N LEU A 83 9.83 5.82 -4.14
CA LEU A 83 10.45 5.13 -3.02
C LEU A 83 10.31 3.60 -3.06
N ALA A 84 9.34 3.09 -3.79
CA ALA A 84 9.03 1.66 -3.82
C ALA A 84 10.17 0.82 -4.40
N VAL A 85 10.53 -0.25 -3.71
CA VAL A 85 11.59 -1.19 -4.14
C VAL A 85 11.03 -2.58 -4.49
N GLY A 86 9.75 -2.82 -4.24
CA GLY A 86 9.10 -4.09 -4.57
C GLY A 86 8.95 -4.30 -6.09
N SER A 87 8.76 -5.56 -6.49
CA SER A 87 8.50 -5.93 -7.88
C SER A 87 7.09 -5.52 -8.32
N TYR A 88 6.18 -5.36 -7.37
CA TYR A 88 4.81 -4.94 -7.61
C TYR A 88 4.47 -3.75 -6.70
N ILE A 89 3.60 -2.89 -7.20
CA ILE A 89 3.08 -1.73 -6.47
C ILE A 89 1.57 -1.90 -6.31
N VAL A 90 1.10 -1.74 -5.08
CA VAL A 90 -0.33 -1.75 -4.74
C VAL A 90 -0.66 -0.43 -4.06
N PHE A 91 -1.73 0.23 -4.49
CA PHE A 91 -2.24 1.43 -3.84
C PHE A 91 -3.37 1.07 -2.89
N VAL A 92 -3.30 1.55 -1.66
CA VAL A 92 -4.34 1.37 -0.66
C VAL A 92 -4.65 2.72 -0.03
N ASP A 93 -5.92 3.08 0.01
CA ASP A 93 -6.34 4.30 0.69
C ASP A 93 -6.31 4.10 2.21
N SER A 94 -5.95 5.15 2.94
CA SER A 94 -5.74 5.10 4.40
C SER A 94 -6.99 4.84 5.23
N ASP A 95 -8.17 4.92 4.63
CA ASP A 95 -9.47 4.62 5.23
C ASP A 95 -10.05 3.27 4.78
N ASP A 96 -9.35 2.55 3.93
CA ASP A 96 -9.78 1.23 3.44
C ASP A 96 -9.23 0.11 4.31
N GLU A 97 -10.02 -0.94 4.45
CA GLU A 97 -9.66 -2.16 5.17
C GLU A 97 -9.65 -3.34 4.19
N VAL A 98 -8.46 -3.85 3.92
CA VAL A 98 -8.29 -4.95 2.97
C VAL A 98 -8.49 -6.32 3.63
N SER A 99 -8.90 -7.33 2.86
CA SER A 99 -9.00 -8.70 3.34
C SER A 99 -7.61 -9.31 3.56
N LYS A 100 -7.54 -10.38 4.35
CA LYS A 100 -6.27 -11.07 4.64
C LYS A 100 -5.61 -11.66 3.40
N SER A 101 -6.37 -12.07 2.41
CA SER A 101 -5.87 -12.66 1.15
C SER A 101 -5.67 -11.63 0.04
N TYR A 102 -5.94 -10.37 0.31
CA TYR A 102 -6.00 -9.31 -0.70
C TYR A 102 -4.74 -9.22 -1.57
N VAL A 103 -3.57 -9.06 -0.95
CA VAL A 103 -2.30 -8.93 -1.68
C VAL A 103 -1.98 -10.21 -2.43
N LYS A 104 -2.14 -11.35 -1.78
CA LYS A 104 -1.89 -12.66 -2.39
C LYS A 104 -2.76 -12.90 -3.60
N ASP A 105 -4.05 -12.58 -3.52
CA ASP A 105 -5.00 -12.75 -4.61
C ASP A 105 -4.63 -11.88 -5.81
N LEU A 106 -4.25 -10.63 -5.57
CA LEU A 106 -3.79 -9.72 -6.62
C LEU A 106 -2.54 -10.24 -7.33
N ILE A 107 -1.55 -10.65 -6.57
CA ILE A 107 -0.27 -11.12 -7.13
C ILE A 107 -0.46 -12.44 -7.89
N CYS A 108 -1.26 -13.36 -7.35
CA CYS A 108 -1.61 -14.59 -8.05
C CYS A 108 -2.31 -14.30 -9.38
N LEU A 109 -3.25 -13.37 -9.39
CA LEU A 109 -3.97 -12.98 -10.60
C LEU A 109 -3.02 -12.42 -11.66
N ILE A 110 -2.15 -11.50 -11.27
CA ILE A 110 -1.19 -10.87 -12.19
C ILE A 110 -0.19 -11.89 -12.75
N GLN A 111 0.35 -12.75 -11.90
CA GLN A 111 1.31 -13.76 -12.34
C GLN A 111 0.65 -14.81 -13.23
N ARG A 112 -0.55 -15.26 -12.90
CA ARG A 112 -1.30 -16.26 -13.66
C ARG A 112 -1.67 -15.76 -15.06
N GLN A 113 -2.04 -14.47 -15.17
CA GLN A 113 -2.42 -13.85 -16.44
C GLN A 113 -1.21 -13.27 -17.20
N ASN A 114 -0.01 -13.33 -16.65
CA ASN A 114 1.17 -12.63 -17.16
C ASN A 114 0.85 -11.15 -17.46
N ALA A 115 0.08 -10.53 -16.58
CA ALA A 115 -0.39 -9.16 -16.73
C ALA A 115 0.59 -8.15 -16.14
N ILE A 116 0.53 -6.92 -16.62
CA ILE A 116 1.28 -5.78 -16.06
C ILE A 116 0.41 -5.06 -15.03
N LEU A 117 -0.90 -5.05 -15.25
CA LEU A 117 -1.89 -4.37 -14.40
C LEU A 117 -2.97 -5.35 -13.99
N GLY A 118 -3.29 -5.40 -12.71
CA GLY A 118 -4.39 -6.16 -12.17
C GLY A 118 -5.31 -5.30 -11.31
N GLN A 119 -6.57 -5.64 -11.33
CA GLN A 119 -7.59 -5.00 -10.52
C GLN A 119 -8.49 -6.08 -9.92
N VAL A 120 -8.78 -5.96 -8.64
CA VAL A 120 -9.75 -6.82 -7.95
C VAL A 120 -10.93 -5.97 -7.54
N GLY A 121 -12.13 -6.37 -7.97
CA GLY A 121 -13.36 -5.74 -7.56
C GLY A 121 -13.81 -6.22 -6.20
N TYR A 122 -14.39 -5.31 -5.41
CA TYR A 122 -15.01 -5.61 -4.14
C TYR A 122 -16.53 -5.52 -4.24
N THR A 123 -17.19 -6.34 -3.45
CA THR A 123 -18.63 -6.21 -3.24
C THR A 123 -18.89 -5.06 -2.28
N GLN A 124 -19.72 -4.11 -2.72
CA GLN A 124 -20.24 -2.96 -1.96
C GLN A 124 -19.24 -1.83 -1.65
N ASP A 125 -19.41 -0.75 -2.34
CA ASP A 125 -18.92 0.62 -2.08
C ASP A 125 -17.40 0.79 -1.94
N ILE A 126 -16.60 0.03 -2.68
CA ILE A 126 -15.18 0.11 -2.48
C ILE A 126 -14.44 0.60 -3.70
N ASN A 127 -13.54 1.51 -3.42
CA ASN A 127 -12.59 2.07 -4.34
C ASN A 127 -11.85 0.96 -5.10
N GLU A 128 -11.72 1.17 -6.38
CA GLU A 128 -10.96 0.28 -7.24
C GLU A 128 -9.51 0.27 -6.79
N ILE A 129 -9.01 -0.92 -6.49
CA ILE A 129 -7.64 -1.08 -6.01
C ILE A 129 -6.81 -1.67 -7.14
N PHE A 130 -5.78 -0.95 -7.51
CA PHE A 130 -4.91 -1.31 -8.61
C PHE A 130 -3.58 -1.86 -8.11
N CYS A 131 -3.13 -2.93 -8.72
CA CYS A 131 -1.77 -3.42 -8.58
C CYS A 131 -1.05 -3.30 -9.92
N VAL A 132 0.13 -2.71 -9.90
CA VAL A 132 0.95 -2.50 -11.08
C VAL A 132 2.29 -3.18 -10.89
N LYS A 133 2.76 -3.87 -11.92
CA LYS A 133 4.13 -4.36 -11.93
C LYS A 133 5.09 -3.18 -11.94
N ASN A 134 6.00 -3.13 -10.97
CA ASN A 134 6.98 -2.08 -10.88
C ASN A 134 8.08 -2.30 -11.91
N ILE A 135 8.02 -1.55 -13.00
CA ILE A 135 9.03 -1.56 -14.04
C ILE A 135 9.88 -0.32 -13.84
N LYS A 136 10.91 -0.46 -13.01
CA LYS A 136 11.95 0.56 -12.96
C LYS A 136 13.01 0.17 -13.98
N GLU A 137 13.28 1.05 -14.91
CA GLU A 137 14.41 0.90 -15.81
C GLU A 137 15.70 0.97 -14.99
N ASP A 138 16.56 0.01 -15.23
CA ASP A 138 17.90 -0.01 -14.63
C ASP A 138 18.77 1.09 -15.24
#